data_1412d3be15bab69a92e28ce570f90941
#
_entry.id   1412d3be15bab69a92e28ce570f90941
#
_cell.length_a   1.000
_cell.length_b   1.000
_cell.length_c   1.000
_cell.angle_alpha   90.00
_cell.angle_beta   90.00
_cell.angle_gamma   90.00
#
_symmetry.space_group_name_H-M   'P 1'
#
loop_
_entity.id
_entity.type
_entity.pdbx_description
1 polymer ?
#
loop_
_entity_poly.entity_id
_entity_poly.type
_entity_poly.pdbx_seq_one_letter_code
_entity_poly.pdbx_strand_id
1 'polypeptide(L)'
;MISLDSRLSLCASFVRNGCKLADIGTDHAYLPVYLCQKGVCKSAIAADINPDPLKSGQNTIARYGLSDIIQTRLSDGLTAISPDEADDIVIAGMGGELIAKIIGGWEYSRDREKRFILQPMTKSELLISWLCKNGFEIIDQDCCVASGKCYTVLLVEYSGEPREYGEIYPYLGGLDPQKSETHLRFVQSHIERLQKKANGDARFAVLAAELKEKLYGDC
;
A
#
# COMPACT_ATOMS: atom_id res chain seq x y z
N MET A 1 -6.16 0.01 -24.16
CA MET A 1 -5.55 -0.49 -22.92
C MET A 1 -5.65 0.60 -21.88
N ILE A 2 -6.00 0.29 -20.64
CA ILE A 2 -6.04 1.25 -19.53
C ILE A 2 -4.62 1.71 -19.19
N SER A 3 -4.46 2.98 -18.88
CA SER A 3 -3.23 3.56 -18.32
C SER A 3 -3.41 3.79 -16.82
N LEU A 4 -2.47 3.33 -16.02
CA LEU A 4 -2.42 3.57 -14.58
C LEU A 4 -1.57 4.80 -14.28
N ASP A 5 -1.88 5.52 -13.22
CA ASP A 5 -0.95 6.51 -12.66
C ASP A 5 0.28 5.81 -12.05
N SER A 6 1.30 6.57 -11.68
CA SER A 6 2.57 6.00 -11.16
C SER A 6 2.37 5.20 -9.85
N ARG A 7 1.39 5.57 -9.01
CA ARG A 7 1.10 4.84 -7.75
C ARG A 7 0.50 3.47 -8.04
N LEU A 8 -0.55 3.41 -8.86
CA LEU A 8 -1.18 2.15 -9.24
C LEU A 8 -0.26 1.30 -10.13
N SER A 9 0.58 1.93 -10.96
CA SER A 9 1.60 1.22 -11.73
C SER A 9 2.63 0.53 -10.82
N LEU A 10 3.05 1.20 -9.74
CA LEU A 10 3.95 0.61 -8.75
C LEU A 10 3.23 -0.48 -7.94
N CYS A 11 1.96 -0.31 -7.55
CA CYS A 11 1.18 -1.39 -6.95
C CYS A 11 1.10 -2.60 -7.88
N ALA A 12 0.83 -2.37 -9.16
CA ALA A 12 0.73 -3.45 -10.16
C ALA A 12 2.03 -4.25 -10.32
N SER A 13 3.21 -3.63 -10.14
CA SER A 13 4.50 -4.30 -10.27
C SER A 13 4.78 -5.31 -9.14
N PHE A 14 4.11 -5.18 -8.00
CA PHE A 14 4.24 -6.11 -6.87
C PHE A 14 3.26 -7.29 -6.91
N VAL A 15 2.25 -7.25 -7.79
CA VAL A 15 1.24 -8.30 -7.89
C VAL A 15 1.82 -9.55 -8.56
N ARG A 16 1.60 -10.73 -7.95
CA ARG A 16 2.08 -12.03 -8.46
C ARG A 16 1.36 -12.44 -9.75
N ASN A 17 2.12 -13.03 -10.67
CA ASN A 17 1.53 -13.64 -11.86
C ASN A 17 0.66 -14.84 -11.48
N GLY A 18 -0.53 -14.92 -12.09
CA GLY A 18 -1.46 -16.03 -11.93
C GLY A 18 -2.24 -16.01 -10.63
N CYS A 19 -2.19 -14.93 -9.83
CA CYS A 19 -2.95 -14.78 -8.59
C CYS A 19 -4.44 -14.45 -8.82
N LYS A 20 -5.21 -14.60 -7.75
CA LYS A 20 -6.53 -13.99 -7.56
C LYS A 20 -6.31 -12.68 -6.81
N LEU A 21 -6.83 -11.58 -7.34
CA LEU A 21 -6.63 -10.25 -6.78
C LEU A 21 -7.87 -9.75 -6.04
N ALA A 22 -7.68 -9.09 -4.89
CA ALA A 22 -8.68 -8.19 -4.30
C ALA A 22 -8.15 -6.74 -4.32
N ASP A 23 -8.86 -5.83 -4.97
CA ASP A 23 -8.59 -4.39 -4.99
C ASP A 23 -9.59 -3.69 -4.08
N ILE A 24 -9.13 -3.21 -2.91
CA ILE A 24 -9.96 -2.68 -1.84
C ILE A 24 -9.97 -1.15 -1.86
N GLY A 25 -11.15 -0.56 -1.94
CA GLY A 25 -11.34 0.87 -2.18
C GLY A 25 -11.14 1.20 -3.66
N THR A 26 -11.62 0.30 -4.53
CA THR A 26 -11.56 0.52 -5.98
C THR A 26 -12.47 1.67 -6.37
N ASP A 27 -11.94 2.68 -7.06
CA ASP A 27 -12.75 3.80 -7.53
C ASP A 27 -13.41 3.48 -8.89
N HIS A 28 -12.60 3.11 -9.88
CA HIS A 28 -13.03 2.83 -11.24
C HIS A 28 -12.61 1.46 -11.75
N ALA A 29 -12.14 0.56 -10.89
CA ALA A 29 -11.59 -0.75 -11.22
C ALA A 29 -10.41 -0.71 -12.23
N TYR A 30 -9.66 0.40 -12.29
CA TYR A 30 -8.56 0.53 -13.26
C TYR A 30 -7.45 -0.48 -13.02
N LEU A 31 -7.07 -0.72 -11.77
CA LEU A 31 -6.01 -1.66 -11.42
C LEU A 31 -6.38 -3.11 -11.77
N PRO A 32 -7.52 -3.66 -11.31
CA PRO A 32 -7.92 -5.02 -11.66
C PRO A 32 -8.11 -5.21 -13.17
N VAL A 33 -8.71 -4.22 -13.87
CA VAL A 33 -8.84 -4.29 -15.34
C VAL A 33 -7.48 -4.31 -16.02
N TYR A 34 -6.54 -3.45 -15.61
CA TYR A 34 -5.19 -3.44 -16.17
C TYR A 34 -4.47 -4.79 -15.99
N LEU A 35 -4.51 -5.35 -14.77
CA LEU A 35 -3.83 -6.59 -14.45
C LEU A 35 -4.43 -7.82 -15.16
N CYS A 36 -5.77 -7.89 -15.23
CA CYS A 36 -6.45 -8.95 -15.96
C CYS A 36 -6.25 -8.83 -17.49
N GLN A 37 -6.25 -7.62 -18.06
CA GLN A 37 -5.92 -7.41 -19.48
C GLN A 37 -4.49 -7.84 -19.84
N LYS A 38 -3.57 -7.71 -18.90
CA LYS A 38 -2.17 -8.15 -19.06
C LYS A 38 -1.98 -9.64 -18.82
N GLY A 39 -3.02 -10.35 -18.36
CA GLY A 39 -2.92 -11.76 -17.98
C GLY A 39 -2.11 -11.99 -16.69
N VAL A 40 -1.88 -10.94 -15.90
CA VAL A 40 -1.19 -11.05 -14.60
C VAL A 40 -2.10 -11.75 -13.59
N CYS A 41 -3.37 -11.34 -13.47
CA CYS A 41 -4.34 -11.96 -12.58
C CYS A 41 -5.28 -12.90 -13.33
N LYS A 42 -5.61 -14.06 -12.73
CA LYS A 42 -6.61 -15.01 -13.26
C LYS A 42 -8.04 -14.50 -13.07
N SER A 43 -8.27 -13.84 -11.94
CA SER A 43 -9.52 -13.21 -11.58
C SER A 43 -9.28 -12.06 -10.61
N ALA A 44 -10.26 -11.18 -10.46
CA ALA A 44 -10.16 -10.10 -9.49
C ALA A 44 -11.53 -9.77 -8.87
N ILE A 45 -11.47 -9.23 -7.65
CA ILE A 45 -12.58 -8.58 -6.97
C ILE A 45 -12.24 -7.10 -6.83
N ALA A 46 -13.09 -6.24 -7.36
CA ALA A 46 -13.05 -4.80 -7.21
C ALA A 46 -14.06 -4.42 -6.11
N ALA A 47 -13.56 -4.09 -4.90
CA ALA A 47 -14.40 -3.85 -3.74
C ALA A 47 -14.37 -2.38 -3.30
N ASP A 48 -15.50 -1.85 -2.89
CA ASP A 48 -15.63 -0.54 -2.24
C ASP A 48 -16.77 -0.55 -1.22
N ILE A 49 -16.71 0.36 -0.26
CA ILE A 49 -17.78 0.55 0.74
C ILE A 49 -18.96 1.34 0.16
N ASN A 50 -18.75 2.09 -0.92
CA ASN A 50 -19.75 2.92 -1.56
C ASN A 50 -20.24 2.31 -2.88
N PRO A 51 -21.55 2.40 -3.19
CA PRO A 51 -22.10 1.84 -4.41
C PRO A 51 -21.71 2.62 -5.69
N ASP A 52 -21.46 3.94 -5.61
CA ASP A 52 -21.17 4.76 -6.80
C ASP A 52 -19.81 4.43 -7.44
N PRO A 53 -18.69 4.30 -6.69
CA PRO A 53 -17.45 3.76 -7.23
C PRO A 53 -17.61 2.39 -7.86
N LEU A 54 -18.37 1.48 -7.23
CA LEU A 54 -18.64 0.16 -7.79
C LEU A 54 -19.37 0.21 -9.12
N LYS A 55 -20.35 1.09 -9.26
CA LYS A 55 -21.06 1.29 -10.54
C LYS A 55 -20.11 1.79 -11.62
N SER A 56 -19.23 2.72 -11.28
CA SER A 56 -18.18 3.21 -12.20
C SER A 56 -17.22 2.08 -12.58
N GLY A 57 -16.82 1.25 -11.61
CA GLY A 57 -16.01 0.05 -11.83
C GLY A 57 -16.69 -0.96 -12.75
N GLN A 58 -17.97 -1.26 -12.52
CA GLN A 58 -18.77 -2.16 -13.38
C GLN A 58 -18.78 -1.70 -14.85
N ASN A 59 -19.00 -0.40 -15.07
CA ASN A 59 -18.98 0.17 -16.42
C ASN A 59 -17.60 0.02 -17.08
N THR A 60 -16.52 0.21 -16.30
CA THR A 60 -15.15 0.01 -16.78
C THR A 60 -14.91 -1.45 -17.15
N ILE A 61 -15.23 -2.38 -16.24
CA ILE A 61 -15.08 -3.83 -16.44
C ILE A 61 -15.82 -4.29 -17.69
N ALA A 62 -17.10 -3.90 -17.83
CA ALA A 62 -17.94 -4.24 -18.98
C ALA A 62 -17.38 -3.67 -20.30
N ARG A 63 -16.92 -2.41 -20.29
CA ARG A 63 -16.30 -1.74 -21.45
C ARG A 63 -15.07 -2.49 -21.97
N TYR A 64 -14.34 -3.17 -21.11
CA TYR A 64 -13.15 -3.93 -21.48
C TYR A 64 -13.41 -5.44 -21.64
N GLY A 65 -14.68 -5.88 -21.55
CA GLY A 65 -15.06 -7.29 -21.75
C GLY A 65 -14.53 -8.26 -20.70
N LEU A 66 -14.41 -7.80 -19.45
CA LEU A 66 -13.79 -8.57 -18.37
C LEU A 66 -14.80 -9.01 -17.27
N SER A 67 -16.10 -8.92 -17.55
CA SER A 67 -17.17 -9.23 -16.58
C SER A 67 -17.18 -10.69 -16.10
N ASP A 68 -16.60 -11.60 -16.86
CA ASP A 68 -16.51 -13.03 -16.49
C ASP A 68 -15.41 -13.31 -15.48
N ILE A 69 -14.39 -12.41 -15.34
CA ILE A 69 -13.20 -12.63 -14.50
C ILE A 69 -13.00 -11.54 -13.44
N ILE A 70 -13.69 -10.41 -13.53
CA ILE A 70 -13.66 -9.36 -12.51
C ILE A 70 -15.06 -9.13 -11.96
N GLN A 71 -15.19 -9.32 -10.63
CA GLN A 71 -16.43 -9.07 -9.90
C GLN A 71 -16.33 -7.75 -9.14
N THR A 72 -17.43 -7.00 -9.05
CA THR A 72 -17.54 -5.89 -8.11
C THR A 72 -18.21 -6.35 -6.82
N ARG A 73 -17.77 -5.82 -5.68
CA ARG A 73 -18.31 -6.19 -4.37
C ARG A 73 -18.47 -5.00 -3.44
N LEU A 74 -19.66 -4.83 -2.89
CA LEU A 74 -19.87 -3.88 -1.80
C LEU A 74 -19.28 -4.48 -0.51
N SER A 75 -18.26 -3.82 0.06
CA SER A 75 -17.53 -4.33 1.21
C SER A 75 -16.93 -3.20 2.05
N ASP A 76 -17.09 -3.27 3.36
CA ASP A 76 -16.30 -2.44 4.29
C ASP A 76 -14.91 -3.08 4.46
N GLY A 77 -13.95 -2.56 3.72
CA GLY A 77 -12.62 -3.16 3.61
C GLY A 77 -12.70 -4.60 3.08
N LEU A 78 -12.19 -5.55 3.86
CA LEU A 78 -12.08 -6.97 3.51
C LEU A 78 -13.24 -7.84 4.05
N THR A 79 -14.26 -7.25 4.70
CA THR A 79 -15.30 -8.01 5.41
C THR A 79 -16.13 -8.95 4.54
N ALA A 80 -16.28 -8.64 3.25
CA ALA A 80 -17.01 -9.46 2.28
C ALA A 80 -16.08 -10.25 1.34
N ILE A 81 -14.80 -10.41 1.68
CA ILE A 81 -13.82 -11.17 0.90
C ILE A 81 -13.50 -12.47 1.63
N SER A 82 -13.80 -13.60 1.00
CA SER A 82 -13.44 -14.92 1.52
C SER A 82 -11.96 -15.23 1.27
N PRO A 83 -11.31 -16.06 2.10
CA PRO A 83 -9.88 -16.30 2.00
C PRO A 83 -9.45 -16.98 0.69
N ASP A 84 -10.31 -17.78 0.11
CA ASP A 84 -10.06 -18.49 -1.15
C ASP A 84 -10.28 -17.64 -2.40
N GLU A 85 -10.84 -16.43 -2.24
CA GLU A 85 -11.11 -15.50 -3.34
C GLU A 85 -9.94 -14.58 -3.69
N ALA A 86 -8.96 -14.40 -2.81
CA ALA A 86 -7.82 -13.51 -3.03
C ALA A 86 -6.51 -14.11 -2.51
N ASP A 87 -5.49 -14.10 -3.35
CA ASP A 87 -4.11 -14.42 -3.02
C ASP A 87 -3.31 -13.15 -2.73
N ASP A 88 -3.51 -12.11 -3.56
CA ASP A 88 -2.93 -10.78 -3.43
C ASP A 88 -4.03 -9.74 -3.15
N ILE A 89 -3.80 -8.91 -2.15
CA ILE A 89 -4.72 -7.87 -1.70
C ILE A 89 -4.06 -6.50 -1.89
N VAL A 90 -4.65 -5.66 -2.71
CA VAL A 90 -4.21 -4.27 -2.87
C VAL A 90 -5.12 -3.35 -2.06
N ILE A 91 -4.52 -2.48 -1.25
CA ILE A 91 -5.21 -1.41 -0.52
C ILE A 91 -4.46 -0.11 -0.83
N ALA A 92 -4.95 0.65 -1.79
CA ALA A 92 -4.28 1.84 -2.29
C ALA A 92 -5.13 3.12 -2.12
N GLY A 93 -4.45 4.27 -1.99
CA GLY A 93 -5.15 5.55 -1.95
C GLY A 93 -5.76 5.93 -0.60
N MET A 94 -5.44 5.20 0.47
CA MET A 94 -6.01 5.39 1.82
C MET A 94 -4.99 5.92 2.82
N GLY A 95 -5.44 6.41 3.97
CA GLY A 95 -4.56 6.75 5.10
C GLY A 95 -4.02 5.48 5.77
N GLY A 96 -2.75 5.52 6.25
CA GLY A 96 -2.10 4.34 6.84
C GLY A 96 -2.85 3.73 8.03
N GLU A 97 -3.51 4.55 8.85
CA GLU A 97 -4.34 4.05 9.97
C GLU A 97 -5.57 3.27 9.48
N LEU A 98 -6.19 3.73 8.37
CA LEU A 98 -7.33 3.02 7.79
C LEU A 98 -6.89 1.69 7.18
N ILE A 99 -5.75 1.67 6.48
CA ILE A 99 -5.17 0.43 5.94
C ILE A 99 -4.90 -0.57 7.08
N ALA A 100 -4.26 -0.12 8.16
CA ALA A 100 -4.00 -0.95 9.34
C ALA A 100 -5.30 -1.51 9.97
N LYS A 101 -6.35 -0.67 10.06
CA LYS A 101 -7.67 -1.09 10.54
C LYS A 101 -8.30 -2.15 9.65
N ILE A 102 -8.25 -1.98 8.32
CA ILE A 102 -8.80 -2.93 7.36
C ILE A 102 -8.10 -4.28 7.48
N ILE A 103 -6.77 -4.31 7.51
CA ILE A 103 -5.99 -5.55 7.65
C ILE A 103 -6.28 -6.21 9.01
N GLY A 104 -6.24 -5.44 10.10
CA GLY A 104 -6.46 -5.94 11.45
C GLY A 104 -7.88 -6.45 11.71
N GLY A 105 -8.85 -5.95 10.95
CA GLY A 105 -10.26 -6.38 11.02
C GLY A 105 -10.58 -7.63 10.18
N TRP A 106 -9.66 -8.10 9.35
CA TRP A 106 -9.88 -9.28 8.53
C TRP A 106 -9.34 -10.53 9.21
N GLU A 107 -10.21 -11.49 9.47
CA GLU A 107 -9.89 -12.74 10.16
C GLU A 107 -8.73 -13.52 9.52
N TYR A 108 -8.64 -13.47 8.18
CA TYR A 108 -7.64 -14.20 7.40
C TYR A 108 -6.37 -13.40 7.10
N SER A 109 -6.19 -12.23 7.70
CA SER A 109 -5.01 -11.38 7.47
C SER A 109 -3.70 -12.03 7.91
N ARG A 110 -3.78 -13.03 8.79
CA ARG A 110 -2.63 -13.79 9.32
C ARG A 110 -2.33 -15.08 8.56
N ASP A 111 -2.92 -15.28 7.41
CA ASP A 111 -2.58 -16.36 6.49
C ASP A 111 -1.27 -15.99 5.77
N ARG A 112 -0.24 -16.82 5.90
CA ARG A 112 1.10 -16.61 5.32
C ARG A 112 1.13 -16.70 3.79
N GLU A 113 0.10 -17.22 3.17
CA GLU A 113 -0.02 -17.28 1.71
C GLU A 113 -0.56 -15.99 1.11
N LYS A 114 -1.17 -15.13 1.95
CA LYS A 114 -1.70 -13.83 1.54
C LYS A 114 -0.59 -12.78 1.43
N ARG A 115 -0.67 -12.01 0.38
CA ARG A 115 0.23 -10.90 0.12
C ARG A 115 -0.56 -9.59 0.09
N PHE A 116 -0.05 -8.59 0.79
CA PHE A 116 -0.65 -7.27 0.84
C PHE A 116 0.23 -6.26 0.10
N ILE A 117 -0.34 -5.53 -0.84
CA ILE A 117 0.28 -4.43 -1.55
C ILE A 117 -0.39 -3.15 -1.06
N LEU A 118 0.33 -2.35 -0.27
CA LEU A 118 -0.23 -1.25 0.48
C LEU A 118 0.32 0.09 0.00
N GLN A 119 -0.57 1.01 -0.41
CA GLN A 119 -0.18 2.35 -0.82
C GLN A 119 -0.83 3.41 0.08
N PRO A 120 -0.17 3.80 1.18
CA PRO A 120 -0.67 4.85 2.07
C PRO A 120 -0.49 6.24 1.44
N MET A 121 -1.57 7.06 1.46
CA MET A 121 -1.52 8.46 1.05
C MET A 121 -0.96 9.37 2.15
N THR A 122 -1.15 8.97 3.40
CA THR A 122 -0.73 9.70 4.61
C THR A 122 -0.41 8.71 5.72
N LYS A 123 0.39 9.14 6.71
CA LYS A 123 0.67 8.37 7.92
C LYS A 123 1.27 6.98 7.65
N SER A 124 2.15 6.89 6.65
CA SER A 124 2.87 5.65 6.33
C SER A 124 3.68 5.13 7.52
N GLU A 125 4.22 6.04 8.34
CA GLU A 125 4.98 5.70 9.56
C GLU A 125 4.11 4.96 10.60
N LEU A 126 2.82 5.31 10.71
CA LEU A 126 1.91 4.62 11.62
C LEU A 126 1.54 3.22 11.10
N LEU A 127 1.37 3.10 9.78
CA LEU A 127 1.14 1.80 9.15
C LEU A 127 2.33 0.87 9.35
N ILE A 128 3.55 1.32 9.07
CA ILE A 128 4.77 0.52 9.23
C ILE A 128 4.93 0.08 10.69
N SER A 129 4.73 0.99 11.65
CA SER A 129 4.75 0.67 13.07
C SER A 129 3.72 -0.40 13.45
N TRP A 130 2.52 -0.29 12.91
CA TRP A 130 1.46 -1.26 13.17
C TRP A 130 1.80 -2.64 12.59
N LEU A 131 2.28 -2.69 11.34
CA LEU A 131 2.69 -3.93 10.67
C LEU A 131 3.74 -4.68 11.48
N CYS A 132 4.83 -4.01 11.88
CA CYS A 132 5.89 -4.61 12.68
C CYS A 132 5.39 -5.16 14.02
N LYS A 133 4.54 -4.41 14.73
CA LYS A 133 4.00 -4.83 16.03
C LYS A 133 3.03 -6.00 15.93
N ASN A 134 2.39 -6.20 14.78
CA ASN A 134 1.39 -7.24 14.57
C ASN A 134 1.91 -8.47 13.80
N GLY A 135 3.23 -8.60 13.62
CA GLY A 135 3.84 -9.77 13.02
C GLY A 135 3.77 -9.79 11.49
N PHE A 136 3.67 -8.62 10.86
CA PHE A 136 3.79 -8.48 9.42
C PHE A 136 5.19 -8.01 9.04
N GLU A 137 5.72 -8.58 7.97
CA GLU A 137 7.02 -8.23 7.42
C GLU A 137 6.87 -7.45 6.11
N ILE A 138 7.66 -6.39 5.96
CA ILE A 138 7.80 -5.66 4.70
C ILE A 138 8.83 -6.42 3.88
N ILE A 139 8.37 -7.15 2.86
CA ILE A 139 9.19 -7.97 1.96
C ILE A 139 9.91 -7.10 0.94
N ASP A 140 9.21 -6.07 0.46
CA ASP A 140 9.76 -5.09 -0.49
C ASP A 140 9.06 -3.75 -0.33
N GLN A 141 9.73 -2.68 -0.75
CA GLN A 141 9.20 -1.33 -0.67
C GLN A 141 9.85 -0.46 -1.74
N ASP A 142 9.04 0.31 -2.43
CA ASP A 142 9.53 1.28 -3.40
C ASP A 142 8.72 2.57 -3.34
N CYS A 143 9.18 3.60 -4.04
CA CYS A 143 8.58 4.92 -4.09
C CYS A 143 8.31 5.38 -5.52
N CYS A 144 7.25 6.17 -5.68
CA CYS A 144 6.93 6.83 -6.93
C CYS A 144 6.55 8.30 -6.71
N VAL A 145 6.63 9.08 -7.78
CA VAL A 145 6.14 10.47 -7.79
C VAL A 145 4.84 10.54 -8.57
N ALA A 146 3.80 11.08 -7.93
CA ALA A 146 2.51 11.35 -8.56
C ALA A 146 2.04 12.77 -8.18
N SER A 147 1.63 13.56 -9.15
CA SER A 147 1.17 14.96 -8.93
C SER A 147 2.14 15.78 -8.06
N GLY A 148 3.44 15.63 -8.28
CA GLY A 148 4.49 16.36 -7.57
C GLY A 148 4.79 15.89 -6.15
N LYS A 149 4.07 14.90 -5.63
CA LYS A 149 4.30 14.30 -4.30
C LYS A 149 4.93 12.92 -4.43
N CYS A 150 5.74 12.55 -3.45
CA CYS A 150 6.34 11.22 -3.35
C CYS A 150 5.47 10.34 -2.46
N TYR A 151 5.22 9.11 -2.93
CA TYR A 151 4.44 8.09 -2.23
C TYR A 151 5.23 6.79 -2.19
N THR A 152 4.99 6.01 -1.14
CA THR A 152 5.55 4.66 -1.02
C THR A 152 4.49 3.60 -1.28
N VAL A 153 4.94 2.45 -1.78
CA VAL A 153 4.17 1.20 -1.85
C VAL A 153 4.95 0.14 -1.08
N LEU A 154 4.25 -0.59 -0.24
CA LEU A 154 4.78 -1.66 0.60
C LEU A 154 4.26 -3.01 0.10
N LEU A 155 5.14 -3.97 -0.07
CA LEU A 155 4.82 -5.37 -0.25
C LEU A 155 4.97 -6.07 1.10
N VAL A 156 3.90 -6.67 1.59
CA VAL A 156 3.81 -7.14 2.98
C VAL A 156 3.26 -8.56 3.04
N GLU A 157 3.84 -9.38 3.91
CA GLU A 157 3.37 -10.73 4.24
C GLU A 157 3.30 -10.90 5.76
N TYR A 158 2.50 -11.86 6.23
CA TYR A 158 2.44 -12.20 7.64
C TYR A 158 3.56 -13.18 7.99
N SER A 159 4.51 -12.78 8.85
CA SER A 159 5.60 -13.61 9.35
C SER A 159 5.25 -14.37 10.64
N GLY A 160 4.29 -13.85 11.41
CA GLY A 160 3.88 -14.37 12.71
C GLY A 160 4.69 -13.81 13.89
N GLU A 161 5.80 -13.13 13.64
CA GLU A 161 6.70 -12.63 14.67
C GLU A 161 6.72 -11.10 14.68
N PRO A 162 6.30 -10.45 15.79
CA PRO A 162 6.48 -9.02 15.96
C PRO A 162 7.96 -8.65 15.88
N ARG A 163 8.26 -7.58 15.15
CA ARG A 163 9.63 -7.09 14.98
C ARG A 163 9.86 -5.88 15.85
N GLU A 164 10.92 -5.91 16.63
CA GLU A 164 11.48 -4.71 17.27
C GLU A 164 12.23 -3.87 16.24
N TYR A 165 12.12 -2.55 16.34
CA TYR A 165 12.72 -1.61 15.40
C TYR A 165 13.10 -0.30 16.11
N GLY A 166 14.15 0.37 15.61
CA GLY A 166 14.52 1.71 16.07
C GLY A 166 13.50 2.78 15.68
N GLU A 167 13.52 3.90 16.37
CA GLU A 167 12.50 4.97 16.26
C GLU A 167 12.38 5.56 14.84
N ILE A 168 13.44 5.54 14.04
CA ILE A 168 13.43 6.05 12.66
C ILE A 168 12.93 5.03 11.64
N TYR A 169 12.91 3.72 11.97
CA TYR A 169 12.50 2.68 11.01
C TYR A 169 11.10 2.92 10.40
N PRO A 170 10.07 3.37 11.16
CA PRO A 170 8.76 3.65 10.59
C PRO A 170 8.74 4.69 9.46
N TYR A 171 9.74 5.56 9.41
CA TYR A 171 9.89 6.61 8.40
C TYR A 171 10.71 6.17 7.19
N LEU A 172 11.49 5.09 7.32
CA LEU A 172 12.33 4.50 6.28
C LEU A 172 11.72 3.22 5.71
N GLY A 173 11.29 2.32 6.60
CA GLY A 173 10.97 0.95 6.21
C GLY A 173 12.17 0.25 5.60
N GLY A 174 11.99 -0.35 4.42
CA GLY A 174 13.03 -0.99 3.61
C GLY A 174 13.70 -0.08 2.57
N LEU A 175 13.40 1.24 2.58
CA LEU A 175 13.95 2.16 1.59
C LEU A 175 15.44 2.42 1.80
N ASP A 176 16.18 2.50 0.70
CA ASP A 176 17.58 2.92 0.66
C ASP A 176 17.70 4.26 -0.08
N PRO A 177 17.79 5.38 0.67
CA PRO A 177 17.87 6.71 0.08
C PRO A 177 19.13 6.97 -0.76
N GLN A 178 20.18 6.16 -0.59
CA GLN A 178 21.41 6.29 -1.35
C GLN A 178 21.31 5.63 -2.73
N LYS A 179 20.40 4.67 -2.92
CA LYS A 179 20.21 3.95 -4.18
C LYS A 179 19.17 4.56 -5.11
N SER A 180 18.27 5.41 -4.59
CA SER A 180 17.16 5.94 -5.37
C SER A 180 16.84 7.38 -5.00
N GLU A 181 16.75 8.25 -6.02
CA GLU A 181 16.31 9.64 -5.83
C GLU A 181 14.88 9.72 -5.30
N THR A 182 14.00 8.81 -5.68
CA THR A 182 12.62 8.77 -5.15
C THR A 182 12.59 8.35 -3.68
N HIS A 183 13.45 7.42 -3.25
CA HIS A 183 13.62 7.07 -1.84
C HIS A 183 14.14 8.26 -1.03
N LEU A 184 15.18 8.91 -1.52
CA LEU A 184 15.74 10.13 -0.90
C LEU A 184 14.64 11.19 -0.72
N ARG A 185 13.92 11.50 -1.78
CA ARG A 185 12.83 12.49 -1.78
C ARG A 185 11.71 12.12 -0.81
N PHE A 186 11.35 10.85 -0.70
CA PHE A 186 10.34 10.38 0.24
C PHE A 186 10.79 10.63 1.68
N VAL A 187 12.01 10.23 2.05
CA VAL A 187 12.55 10.41 3.39
C VAL A 187 12.75 11.90 3.72
N GLN A 188 13.22 12.72 2.78
CA GLN A 188 13.29 14.17 2.94
C GLN A 188 11.92 14.78 3.30
N SER A 189 10.84 14.31 2.67
CA SER A 189 9.48 14.76 2.99
C SER A 189 9.05 14.43 4.42
N HIS A 190 9.56 13.32 4.98
CA HIS A 190 9.36 12.97 6.38
C HIS A 190 10.14 13.90 7.31
N ILE A 191 11.40 14.18 7.00
CA ILE A 191 12.23 15.11 7.78
C ILE A 191 11.57 16.50 7.85
N GLU A 192 11.11 17.04 6.73
CA GLU A 192 10.42 18.34 6.71
C GLU A 192 9.15 18.35 7.56
N ARG A 193 8.38 17.26 7.55
CA ARG A 193 7.18 17.11 8.38
C ARG A 193 7.52 17.02 9.86
N LEU A 194 8.55 16.28 10.22
CA LEU A 194 9.04 16.14 11.60
C LEU A 194 9.56 17.48 12.12
N GLN A 195 10.33 18.23 11.32
CA GLN A 195 10.80 19.55 11.68
C GLN A 195 9.67 20.55 11.96
N LYS A 196 8.58 20.50 11.16
CA LYS A 196 7.38 21.32 11.43
C LYS A 196 6.69 20.92 12.74
N LYS A 197 6.62 19.61 13.05
CA LYS A 197 6.04 19.10 14.31
C LYS A 197 6.92 19.42 15.53
N ALA A 198 8.23 19.58 15.35
CA ALA A 198 9.18 19.90 16.41
C ALA A 198 8.89 21.22 17.12
N ASN A 199 8.17 22.16 16.50
CA ASN A 199 7.71 23.38 17.13
C ASN A 199 6.75 23.16 18.32
N GLY A 200 6.09 21.99 18.37
CA GLY A 200 5.18 21.62 19.47
C GLY A 200 5.70 20.48 20.36
N ASP A 201 6.70 19.73 19.91
CA ASP A 201 7.24 18.57 20.65
C ASP A 201 8.67 18.29 20.22
N ALA A 202 9.62 18.50 21.14
CA ALA A 202 11.05 18.35 20.91
C ALA A 202 11.49 16.92 20.46
N ARG A 203 10.70 15.88 20.73
CA ARG A 203 10.99 14.52 20.29
C ARG A 203 11.07 14.43 18.76
N PHE A 204 10.26 15.20 18.05
CA PHE A 204 10.31 15.23 16.59
C PHE A 204 11.57 15.88 16.02
N ALA A 205 12.23 16.77 16.79
CA ALA A 205 13.52 17.32 16.40
C ALA A 205 14.62 16.25 16.43
N VAL A 206 14.62 15.37 17.44
CA VAL A 206 15.56 14.26 17.56
C VAL A 206 15.38 13.30 16.40
N LEU A 207 14.15 12.85 16.13
CA LEU A 207 13.84 11.96 14.99
C LEU A 207 14.27 12.55 13.65
N ALA A 208 14.03 13.86 13.44
CA ALA A 208 14.46 14.54 12.22
C ALA A 208 15.99 14.58 12.08
N ALA A 209 16.72 14.75 13.19
CA ALA A 209 18.18 14.74 13.21
C ALA A 209 18.73 13.33 12.89
N GLU A 210 18.23 12.28 13.52
CA GLU A 210 18.62 10.89 13.26
C GLU A 210 18.35 10.49 11.80
N LEU A 211 17.19 10.88 11.23
CA LEU A 211 16.90 10.63 9.82
C LEU A 211 17.87 11.36 8.89
N LYS A 212 18.28 12.60 9.23
CA LYS A 212 19.28 13.34 8.45
C LYS A 212 20.65 12.68 8.50
N GLU A 213 21.08 12.26 9.68
CA GLU A 213 22.34 11.54 9.87
C GLU A 213 22.34 10.25 9.00
N LYS A 214 21.25 9.50 9.02
CA LYS A 214 21.10 8.31 8.18
C LYS A 214 21.13 8.60 6.68
N LEU A 215 20.64 9.78 6.24
CA LEU A 215 20.64 10.21 4.83
C LEU A 215 21.99 10.67 4.34
N TYR A 216 22.70 11.46 5.14
CA TYR A 216 23.86 12.22 4.68
C TYR A 216 25.17 11.72 5.27
N GLY A 217 25.13 10.77 6.23
CA GLY A 217 26.29 10.35 7.01
C GLY A 217 26.71 11.42 8.02
N ASP A 218 27.72 11.13 8.82
CA ASP A 218 28.36 12.13 9.69
C ASP A 218 29.00 13.21 8.78
N CYS A 219 28.45 14.43 8.81
CA CYS A 219 29.11 15.63 8.31
C CYS A 219 30.07 16.16 9.33
#